data_a6b78cf33c8b433fcba0309fbe4718c9
#
_entry.id   a6b78cf33c8b433fcba0309fbe4718c9
#
_cell.length_a   1.000
_cell.length_b   1.000
_cell.length_c   1.000
_cell.angle_alpha   90.00
_cell.angle_beta   90.00
_cell.angle_gamma   90.00
#
_symmetry.space_group_name_H-M   'P 1'
#
loop_
_entity.id
_entity.type
_entity.pdbx_description
1 polymer ?
#
loop_
_entity_poly.entity_id
_entity_poly.type
_entity_poly.pdbx_seq_one_letter_code
_entity_poly.pdbx_strand_id
1 'polypeptide(L)'
;MCPRYKSKILKIYVAASALTDPIYDLVHRYRLLKGKEDRNAKTNRFGTSKVERPKGQLTWFHAASLGESLAVLPLIDKLLYDDKDLHVLLTTQTLTSARILQQRLPPRAIYQTAPYDTDKATTRFLDHWKPDLAVWTEGDLWPIIMLKTKQHGIPMALVNARVSSNTIKKWRQWPRAALDLLGLFDCICVQDEALASALKQINVDPKKLIITGSLKADAPKLAYKKDTLADLTQLLAGRSAWLASATHQNEDEVIVSAHQQILESGDLIRPLLIIAPRHPERGAKLARKLRDQGWRVRVRSDGENILSDTEIYVAYTLGELGLWYRLCPIAFI
;
A
#
# COMPACT_ATOMS: atom_id res chain seq x y z
N MET A 1 -26.82 -11.97 -16.92
CA MET A 1 -27.94 -11.30 -16.22
C MET A 1 -27.41 -10.02 -15.58
N CYS A 2 -27.93 -8.84 -15.98
CA CYS A 2 -27.42 -7.57 -15.45
C CYS A 2 -27.62 -7.51 -13.92
N PRO A 3 -26.60 -7.22 -13.10
CA PRO A 3 -26.77 -7.13 -11.66
C PRO A 3 -27.76 -6.03 -11.33
N ARG A 4 -28.93 -6.40 -10.77
CA ARG A 4 -29.96 -5.43 -10.34
C ARG A 4 -29.53 -4.82 -9.02
N TYR A 5 -28.78 -3.71 -9.06
CA TYR A 5 -28.54 -2.92 -7.85
C TYR A 5 -29.82 -2.18 -7.41
N LYS A 6 -30.10 -2.23 -6.12
CA LYS A 6 -31.33 -1.69 -5.51
C LYS A 6 -31.16 -0.27 -5.00
N SER A 7 -29.93 0.18 -4.74
CA SER A 7 -29.63 1.50 -4.23
C SER A 7 -29.95 2.60 -5.24
N LYS A 8 -30.79 3.56 -4.85
CA LYS A 8 -31.09 4.77 -5.64
C LYS A 8 -29.84 5.61 -5.91
N ILE A 9 -28.96 5.73 -4.91
CA ILE A 9 -27.70 6.49 -5.01
C ILE A 9 -26.78 5.88 -6.03
N LEU A 10 -26.65 4.55 -6.04
CA LEU A 10 -25.81 3.85 -7.03
C LEU A 10 -26.38 4.02 -8.44
N LYS A 11 -27.71 4.03 -8.60
CA LYS A 11 -28.36 4.34 -9.88
C LYS A 11 -28.04 5.76 -10.36
N ILE A 12 -28.10 6.74 -9.48
CA ILE A 12 -27.76 8.14 -9.82
C ILE A 12 -26.28 8.24 -10.19
N TYR A 13 -25.37 7.59 -9.40
CA TYR A 13 -23.95 7.59 -9.67
C TYR A 13 -23.64 6.99 -11.05
N VAL A 14 -24.23 5.85 -11.38
CA VAL A 14 -24.09 5.19 -12.69
C VAL A 14 -24.60 6.08 -13.82
N ALA A 15 -25.79 6.68 -13.68
CA ALA A 15 -26.32 7.59 -14.67
C ALA A 15 -25.43 8.82 -14.88
N ALA A 16 -24.95 9.41 -13.79
CA ALA A 16 -24.04 10.55 -13.86
C ALA A 16 -22.69 10.20 -14.51
N SER A 17 -22.17 8.99 -14.28
CA SER A 17 -20.87 8.56 -14.82
C SER A 17 -20.80 8.55 -16.34
N ALA A 18 -21.93 8.36 -17.02
CA ALA A 18 -22.01 8.41 -18.47
C ALA A 18 -21.67 9.79 -19.06
N LEU A 19 -21.81 10.85 -18.25
CA LEU A 19 -21.57 12.25 -18.63
C LEU A 19 -20.24 12.81 -18.09
N THR A 20 -19.46 12.01 -17.35
CA THR A 20 -18.29 12.53 -16.63
C THR A 20 -16.99 12.49 -17.41
N ASP A 21 -16.91 11.85 -18.59
CA ASP A 21 -15.68 11.79 -19.39
C ASP A 21 -15.02 13.17 -19.65
N PRO A 22 -15.78 14.25 -20.01
CA PRO A 22 -15.17 15.58 -20.20
C PRO A 22 -14.58 16.13 -18.89
N ILE A 23 -15.24 15.84 -17.75
CA ILE A 23 -14.78 16.27 -16.43
C ILE A 23 -13.47 15.56 -16.08
N TYR A 24 -13.37 14.26 -16.37
CA TYR A 24 -12.14 13.49 -16.13
C TYR A 24 -11.00 13.92 -17.06
N ASP A 25 -11.25 14.40 -18.28
CA ASP A 25 -10.20 14.99 -19.12
C ASP A 25 -9.65 16.29 -18.48
N LEU A 26 -10.51 17.14 -17.93
CA LEU A 26 -10.11 18.34 -17.20
C LEU A 26 -9.33 17.99 -15.92
N VAL A 27 -9.83 17.03 -15.15
CA VAL A 27 -9.15 16.52 -13.94
C VAL A 27 -7.77 15.96 -14.30
N HIS A 28 -7.66 15.20 -15.41
CA HIS A 28 -6.39 14.67 -15.88
C HIS A 28 -5.39 15.77 -16.21
N ARG A 29 -5.82 16.81 -16.95
CA ARG A 29 -4.96 17.99 -17.26
C ARG A 29 -4.50 18.71 -16.01
N TYR A 30 -5.40 18.93 -15.05
CA TYR A 30 -5.06 19.52 -13.76
C TYR A 30 -4.03 18.68 -12.99
N ARG A 31 -4.21 17.35 -12.94
CA ARG A 31 -3.27 16.43 -12.28
C ARG A 31 -1.91 16.42 -12.96
N LEU A 32 -1.85 16.52 -14.29
CA LEU A 32 -0.60 16.68 -15.05
C LEU A 32 0.15 17.95 -14.66
N LEU A 33 -0.55 19.09 -14.59
CA LEU A 33 0.04 20.38 -14.17
C LEU A 33 0.60 20.33 -12.75
N LYS A 34 -0.01 19.53 -11.87
CA LYS A 34 0.44 19.32 -10.48
C LYS A 34 1.52 18.23 -10.34
N GLY A 35 2.00 17.63 -11.41
CA GLY A 35 2.98 16.53 -11.39
C GLY A 35 2.47 15.24 -10.74
N LYS A 36 1.14 15.09 -10.62
CA LYS A 36 0.46 13.92 -10.01
C LYS A 36 0.04 12.87 -11.04
N GLU A 37 0.33 13.09 -12.32
CA GLU A 37 0.01 12.19 -13.42
C GLU A 37 1.12 12.19 -14.46
N ASP A 38 1.19 11.13 -15.30
CA ASP A 38 2.11 11.00 -16.41
C ASP A 38 1.36 11.23 -17.73
N ARG A 39 2.00 11.95 -18.67
CA ARG A 39 1.46 12.14 -20.02
C ARG A 39 1.22 10.82 -20.74
N ASN A 40 2.11 9.85 -20.55
CA ASN A 40 2.01 8.53 -21.15
C ASN A 40 0.91 7.65 -20.52
N ALA A 41 0.45 7.97 -19.32
CA ALA A 41 -0.62 7.24 -18.64
C ALA A 41 -2.02 7.66 -19.13
N LYS A 42 -2.16 8.72 -19.93
CA LYS A 42 -3.47 9.21 -20.38
C LYS A 42 -4.30 8.12 -21.05
N THR A 43 -3.72 7.39 -21.99
CA THR A 43 -4.41 6.30 -22.71
C THR A 43 -4.93 5.25 -21.73
N ASN A 44 -4.10 4.82 -20.78
CA ASN A 44 -4.47 3.84 -19.75
C ASN A 44 -5.62 4.35 -18.88
N ARG A 45 -5.58 5.63 -18.47
CA ARG A 45 -6.65 6.27 -17.69
C ARG A 45 -8.00 6.30 -18.41
N PHE A 46 -7.98 6.40 -19.72
CA PHE A 46 -9.20 6.34 -20.55
C PHE A 46 -9.52 4.93 -21.07
N GLY A 47 -8.92 3.90 -20.45
CA GLY A 47 -9.25 2.50 -20.65
C GLY A 47 -8.58 1.84 -21.84
N THR A 48 -7.65 2.51 -22.52
CA THR A 48 -6.91 1.92 -23.65
C THR A 48 -5.50 1.51 -23.23
N SER A 49 -4.96 0.46 -23.85
CA SER A 49 -3.59 0.00 -23.61
C SER A 49 -2.88 -0.17 -24.95
N LYS A 50 -1.56 0.08 -24.93
CA LYS A 50 -0.65 -0.28 -26.04
C LYS A 50 -0.08 -1.69 -25.90
N VAL A 51 -0.21 -2.27 -24.69
CA VAL A 51 0.22 -3.62 -24.41
C VAL A 51 -0.87 -4.57 -24.83
N GLU A 52 -0.53 -5.57 -25.62
CA GLU A 52 -1.48 -6.60 -26.04
C GLU A 52 -1.85 -7.52 -24.86
N ARG A 53 -3.09 -7.97 -24.84
CA ARG A 53 -3.52 -9.00 -23.89
C ARG A 53 -2.75 -10.30 -24.16
N PRO A 54 -2.07 -10.88 -23.15
CA PRO A 54 -1.42 -12.16 -23.33
C PRO A 54 -2.44 -13.28 -23.63
N LYS A 55 -1.99 -14.32 -24.31
CA LYS A 55 -2.78 -15.54 -24.48
C LYS A 55 -2.87 -16.30 -23.16
N GLY A 56 -3.94 -17.06 -22.97
CA GLY A 56 -4.15 -17.85 -21.75
C GLY A 56 -4.92 -17.10 -20.68
N GLN A 57 -4.83 -17.58 -19.43
CA GLN A 57 -5.58 -17.05 -18.30
C GLN A 57 -4.96 -15.73 -17.82
N LEU A 58 -5.82 -14.76 -17.50
CA LEU A 58 -5.43 -13.45 -16.99
C LEU A 58 -6.18 -13.14 -15.69
N THR A 59 -5.46 -13.07 -14.59
CA THR A 59 -5.99 -12.56 -13.32
C THR A 59 -5.67 -11.08 -13.19
N TRP A 60 -6.68 -10.26 -12.99
CA TRP A 60 -6.53 -8.83 -12.79
C TRP A 60 -6.55 -8.49 -11.30
N PHE A 61 -5.47 -7.88 -10.80
CA PHE A 61 -5.37 -7.30 -9.47
C PHE A 61 -5.56 -5.79 -9.53
N HIS A 62 -6.42 -5.26 -8.66
CA HIS A 62 -6.60 -3.82 -8.46
C HIS A 62 -6.17 -3.42 -7.06
N ALA A 63 -5.14 -2.57 -6.97
CA ALA A 63 -4.61 -2.03 -5.73
C ALA A 63 -4.53 -0.50 -5.82
N ALA A 64 -5.22 0.24 -4.95
CA ALA A 64 -5.31 1.69 -5.05
C ALA A 64 -3.98 2.40 -4.76
N SER A 65 -3.18 1.86 -3.85
CA SER A 65 -1.95 2.47 -3.35
C SER A 65 -0.71 1.60 -3.55
N LEU A 66 0.48 2.21 -3.36
CA LEU A 66 1.74 1.47 -3.36
C LEU A 66 1.77 0.40 -2.25
N GLY A 67 1.29 0.74 -1.03
CA GLY A 67 1.29 -0.19 0.10
C GLY A 67 0.45 -1.43 -0.17
N GLU A 68 -0.73 -1.27 -0.77
CA GLU A 68 -1.60 -2.36 -1.18
C GLU A 68 -0.96 -3.21 -2.28
N SER A 69 -0.38 -2.57 -3.29
CA SER A 69 0.28 -3.29 -4.38
C SER A 69 1.50 -4.09 -3.92
N LEU A 70 2.30 -3.55 -3.00
CA LEU A 70 3.42 -4.29 -2.42
C LEU A 70 2.95 -5.46 -1.53
N ALA A 71 1.82 -5.30 -0.81
CA ALA A 71 1.26 -6.35 0.02
C ALA A 71 0.74 -7.54 -0.79
N VAL A 72 0.30 -7.32 -2.03
CA VAL A 72 -0.25 -8.39 -2.89
C VAL A 72 0.81 -9.07 -3.76
N LEU A 73 2.03 -8.50 -3.89
CA LEU A 73 3.10 -9.11 -4.71
C LEU A 73 3.44 -10.55 -4.30
N PRO A 74 3.59 -10.90 -3.00
CA PRO A 74 3.86 -12.30 -2.62
C PRO A 74 2.77 -13.27 -3.08
N LEU A 75 1.49 -12.85 -3.05
CA LEU A 75 0.38 -13.65 -3.57
C LEU A 75 0.48 -13.79 -5.09
N ILE A 76 0.82 -12.73 -5.81
CA ILE A 76 1.03 -12.76 -7.26
C ILE A 76 2.18 -13.70 -7.61
N ASP A 77 3.32 -13.60 -6.90
CA ASP A 77 4.47 -14.48 -7.10
C ASP A 77 4.09 -15.96 -6.90
N LYS A 78 3.33 -16.25 -5.84
CA LYS A 78 2.87 -17.62 -5.55
C LYS A 78 1.95 -18.15 -6.65
N LEU A 79 0.97 -17.38 -7.09
CA LEU A 79 0.06 -17.77 -8.17
C LEU A 79 0.82 -18.03 -9.48
N LEU A 80 1.75 -17.16 -9.85
CA LEU A 80 2.58 -17.32 -11.04
C LEU A 80 3.58 -18.49 -10.93
N TYR A 81 3.99 -18.84 -9.73
CA TYR A 81 4.81 -20.02 -9.48
C TYR A 81 4.02 -21.31 -9.66
N ASP A 82 2.81 -21.36 -9.13
CA ASP A 82 1.95 -22.55 -9.15
C ASP A 82 1.37 -22.82 -10.54
N ASP A 83 1.00 -21.77 -11.28
CA ASP A 83 0.45 -21.87 -12.64
C ASP A 83 1.38 -21.17 -13.65
N LYS A 84 1.90 -21.95 -14.59
CA LYS A 84 2.86 -21.47 -15.61
C LYS A 84 2.17 -20.76 -16.78
N ASP A 85 0.90 -21.00 -17.01
CA ASP A 85 0.11 -20.42 -18.09
C ASP A 85 -0.64 -19.15 -17.65
N LEU A 86 -0.64 -18.88 -16.34
CA LEU A 86 -1.25 -17.70 -15.75
C LEU A 86 -0.45 -16.43 -16.08
N HIS A 87 -1.17 -15.38 -16.44
CA HIS A 87 -0.68 -14.00 -16.50
C HIS A 87 -1.41 -13.15 -15.46
N VAL A 88 -0.75 -12.11 -15.02
CA VAL A 88 -1.32 -11.16 -14.07
C VAL A 88 -1.32 -9.75 -14.65
N LEU A 89 -2.44 -9.06 -14.55
CA LEU A 89 -2.53 -7.62 -14.75
C LEU A 89 -2.64 -6.95 -13.38
N LEU A 90 -1.71 -6.06 -13.03
CA LEU A 90 -1.79 -5.25 -11.82
C LEU A 90 -2.08 -3.79 -12.17
N THR A 91 -3.16 -3.25 -11.61
CA THR A 91 -3.53 -1.84 -11.79
C THR A 91 -3.43 -1.06 -10.48
N THR A 92 -2.92 0.18 -10.55
CA THR A 92 -2.88 1.10 -9.41
C THR A 92 -3.34 2.51 -9.77
N GLN A 93 -3.62 3.33 -8.74
CA GLN A 93 -4.11 4.70 -8.91
C GLN A 93 -3.01 5.76 -8.90
N THR A 94 -1.80 5.48 -8.40
CA THR A 94 -0.78 6.50 -8.16
C THR A 94 0.44 6.37 -9.05
N LEU A 95 1.01 7.52 -9.44
CA LEU A 95 2.25 7.57 -10.24
C LEU A 95 3.45 6.96 -9.50
N THR A 96 3.53 7.16 -8.18
CA THR A 96 4.59 6.56 -7.35
C THR A 96 4.55 5.04 -7.40
N SER A 97 3.33 4.45 -7.34
CA SER A 97 3.15 3.01 -7.50
C SER A 97 3.67 2.52 -8.84
N ALA A 98 3.37 3.24 -9.93
CA ALA A 98 3.81 2.89 -11.28
C ALA A 98 5.34 2.72 -11.37
N ARG A 99 6.08 3.72 -10.88
CA ARG A 99 7.56 3.74 -10.95
C ARG A 99 8.20 2.60 -10.17
N ILE A 100 7.67 2.29 -8.99
CA ILE A 100 8.24 1.24 -8.13
C ILE A 100 7.86 -0.15 -8.64
N LEU A 101 6.61 -0.34 -9.09
CA LEU A 101 6.14 -1.63 -9.56
C LEU A 101 6.79 -2.07 -10.87
N GLN A 102 7.09 -1.16 -11.80
CA GLN A 102 7.82 -1.48 -13.02
C GLN A 102 9.15 -2.20 -12.77
N GLN A 103 9.78 -1.96 -11.61
CA GLN A 103 11.05 -2.59 -11.23
C GLN A 103 10.88 -3.86 -10.37
N ARG A 104 9.67 -4.12 -9.86
CA ARG A 104 9.43 -5.20 -8.89
C ARG A 104 8.46 -6.27 -9.35
N LEU A 105 7.76 -6.05 -10.45
CA LEU A 105 6.84 -7.03 -10.98
C LEU A 105 7.59 -8.27 -11.47
N PRO A 106 7.08 -9.47 -11.14
CA PRO A 106 7.62 -10.71 -11.66
C PRO A 106 7.36 -10.83 -13.16
N PRO A 107 8.12 -11.71 -13.87
CA PRO A 107 7.80 -12.10 -15.22
C PRO A 107 6.34 -12.56 -15.34
N ARG A 108 5.68 -12.28 -16.47
CA ARG A 108 4.26 -12.57 -16.74
C ARG A 108 3.27 -11.70 -15.94
N ALA A 109 3.75 -10.71 -15.16
CA ALA A 109 2.91 -9.68 -14.59
C ALA A 109 3.04 -8.37 -15.38
N ILE A 110 1.91 -7.81 -15.76
CA ILE A 110 1.78 -6.57 -16.55
C ILE A 110 1.29 -5.47 -15.63
N TYR A 111 1.91 -4.29 -15.71
CA TYR A 111 1.43 -3.11 -15.01
C TYR A 111 0.65 -2.19 -15.94
N GLN A 112 -0.47 -1.69 -15.43
CA GLN A 112 -1.21 -0.57 -16.05
C GLN A 112 -1.74 0.37 -14.99
N THR A 113 -1.78 1.66 -15.29
CA THR A 113 -2.52 2.62 -14.48
C THR A 113 -4.03 2.31 -14.60
N ALA A 114 -4.73 2.24 -13.46
CA ALA A 114 -6.16 1.96 -13.44
C ALA A 114 -6.96 3.00 -14.24
N PRO A 115 -7.99 2.57 -14.96
CA PRO A 115 -8.85 3.50 -15.70
C PRO A 115 -9.61 4.43 -14.75
N TYR A 116 -10.05 5.57 -15.24
CA TYR A 116 -11.03 6.39 -14.52
C TYR A 116 -12.35 5.64 -14.39
N ASP A 117 -13.06 5.86 -13.29
CA ASP A 117 -14.32 5.19 -12.98
C ASP A 117 -15.50 5.79 -13.79
N THR A 118 -15.36 5.80 -15.13
CA THR A 118 -16.38 6.24 -16.08
C THR A 118 -16.88 5.09 -16.92
N ASP A 119 -18.08 5.21 -17.46
CA ASP A 119 -18.69 4.15 -18.27
C ASP A 119 -17.80 3.75 -19.45
N LYS A 120 -17.30 4.72 -20.23
CA LYS A 120 -16.50 4.46 -21.43
C LYS A 120 -15.10 3.94 -21.11
N ALA A 121 -14.41 4.53 -20.11
CA ALA A 121 -13.06 4.10 -19.78
C ALA A 121 -13.04 2.68 -19.23
N THR A 122 -13.99 2.34 -18.35
CA THR A 122 -14.09 1.00 -17.77
C THR A 122 -14.49 -0.05 -18.80
N THR A 123 -15.42 0.28 -19.71
CA THR A 123 -15.82 -0.64 -20.80
C THR A 123 -14.63 -0.94 -21.70
N ARG A 124 -13.90 0.09 -22.20
CA ARG A 124 -12.71 -0.11 -23.05
C ARG A 124 -11.65 -0.97 -22.34
N PHE A 125 -11.42 -0.73 -21.06
CA PHE A 125 -10.48 -1.49 -20.27
C PHE A 125 -10.86 -2.97 -20.20
N LEU A 126 -12.10 -3.27 -19.89
CA LEU A 126 -12.59 -4.64 -19.76
C LEU A 126 -12.64 -5.36 -21.12
N ASP A 127 -13.04 -4.66 -22.18
CA ASP A 127 -13.06 -5.21 -23.54
C ASP A 127 -11.65 -5.55 -24.07
N HIS A 128 -10.65 -4.75 -23.68
CA HIS A 128 -9.26 -4.99 -24.06
C HIS A 128 -8.65 -6.15 -23.27
N TRP A 129 -8.73 -6.10 -21.92
CA TRP A 129 -8.04 -7.06 -21.08
C TRP A 129 -8.80 -8.38 -20.89
N LYS A 130 -10.12 -8.38 -20.89
CA LYS A 130 -10.98 -9.57 -20.69
C LYS A 130 -10.44 -10.50 -19.62
N PRO A 131 -10.26 -10.03 -18.36
CA PRO A 131 -9.69 -10.87 -17.31
C PRO A 131 -10.64 -12.02 -16.97
N ASP A 132 -10.05 -13.16 -16.60
CA ASP A 132 -10.79 -14.36 -16.20
C ASP A 132 -11.18 -14.31 -14.72
N LEU A 133 -10.44 -13.53 -13.91
CA LEU A 133 -10.70 -13.27 -12.50
C LEU A 133 -10.28 -11.82 -12.18
N ALA A 134 -11.06 -11.13 -11.38
CA ALA A 134 -10.73 -9.80 -10.88
C ALA A 134 -10.59 -9.81 -9.34
N VAL A 135 -9.45 -9.35 -8.85
CA VAL A 135 -9.09 -9.34 -7.43
C VAL A 135 -8.88 -7.90 -6.96
N TRP A 136 -9.75 -7.42 -6.08
CA TRP A 136 -9.58 -6.16 -5.38
C TRP A 136 -8.77 -6.32 -4.12
N THR A 137 -8.01 -5.29 -3.75
CA THR A 137 -7.24 -5.27 -2.50
C THR A 137 -7.79 -4.22 -1.53
N GLU A 138 -7.78 -4.56 -0.25
CA GLU A 138 -8.19 -3.74 0.90
C GLU A 138 -9.64 -3.26 0.83
N GLY A 139 -9.97 -2.09 0.28
CA GLY A 139 -11.34 -1.59 0.37
C GLY A 139 -11.64 -0.35 -0.49
N ASP A 140 -10.84 -0.11 -1.51
CA ASP A 140 -11.07 0.99 -2.45
C ASP A 140 -12.08 0.56 -3.52
N LEU A 141 -13.36 0.82 -3.24
CA LEU A 141 -14.48 0.37 -4.06
C LEU A 141 -14.87 1.44 -5.08
N TRP A 142 -14.62 1.16 -6.35
CA TRP A 142 -14.99 2.00 -7.49
C TRP A 142 -16.24 1.45 -8.18
N PRO A 143 -17.41 2.14 -8.05
CA PRO A 143 -18.68 1.52 -8.42
C PRO A 143 -18.80 1.13 -9.88
N ILE A 144 -18.37 1.98 -10.83
CA ILE A 144 -18.60 1.72 -12.27
C ILE A 144 -17.80 0.51 -12.74
N ILE A 145 -16.50 0.50 -12.45
CA ILE A 145 -15.64 -0.61 -12.89
C ILE A 145 -16.05 -1.93 -12.24
N MET A 146 -16.46 -1.91 -10.97
CA MET A 146 -16.95 -3.11 -10.28
C MET A 146 -18.25 -3.64 -10.91
N LEU A 147 -19.23 -2.76 -11.15
CA LEU A 147 -20.48 -3.14 -11.80
C LEU A 147 -20.26 -3.68 -13.21
N LYS A 148 -19.40 -3.00 -13.99
CA LYS A 148 -19.03 -3.43 -15.33
C LYS A 148 -18.30 -4.78 -15.33
N THR A 149 -17.40 -5.00 -14.40
CA THR A 149 -16.70 -6.29 -14.24
C THR A 149 -17.71 -7.43 -14.03
N LYS A 150 -18.69 -7.23 -13.15
CA LYS A 150 -19.75 -8.22 -12.92
C LYS A 150 -20.67 -8.38 -14.14
N GLN A 151 -20.96 -7.29 -14.88
CA GLN A 151 -21.74 -7.35 -16.13
C GLN A 151 -21.06 -8.16 -17.24
N HIS A 152 -19.72 -8.14 -17.29
CA HIS A 152 -18.91 -8.97 -18.19
C HIS A 152 -18.82 -10.44 -17.74
N GLY A 153 -19.50 -10.81 -16.63
CA GLY A 153 -19.49 -12.18 -16.11
C GLY A 153 -18.18 -12.57 -15.42
N ILE A 154 -17.30 -11.61 -15.15
CA ILE A 154 -16.01 -11.86 -14.52
C ILE A 154 -16.21 -12.11 -13.02
N PRO A 155 -15.74 -13.24 -12.46
CA PRO A 155 -15.76 -13.49 -11.03
C PRO A 155 -14.87 -12.49 -10.31
N MET A 156 -15.28 -12.13 -9.06
CA MET A 156 -14.61 -11.08 -8.29
C MET A 156 -14.28 -11.54 -6.88
N ALA A 157 -13.06 -11.31 -6.45
CA ALA A 157 -12.63 -11.52 -5.06
C ALA A 157 -12.14 -10.21 -4.44
N LEU A 158 -12.39 -10.03 -3.14
CA LEU A 158 -11.79 -8.98 -2.33
C LEU A 158 -10.78 -9.63 -1.38
N VAL A 159 -9.51 -9.30 -1.51
CA VAL A 159 -8.45 -9.85 -0.65
C VAL A 159 -7.88 -8.80 0.28
N ASN A 160 -7.36 -9.25 1.43
CA ASN A 160 -6.80 -8.38 2.46
C ASN A 160 -7.77 -7.27 2.88
N ALA A 161 -9.07 -7.56 2.91
CA ALA A 161 -10.09 -6.56 3.18
C ALA A 161 -9.78 -5.80 4.48
N ARG A 162 -9.70 -4.48 4.35
CA ARG A 162 -9.46 -3.57 5.46
C ARG A 162 -10.36 -2.36 5.31
N VAL A 163 -11.21 -2.15 6.30
CA VAL A 163 -12.19 -1.06 6.26
C VAL A 163 -12.07 -0.24 7.53
N SER A 164 -11.89 1.06 7.39
CA SER A 164 -11.82 1.94 8.55
C SER A 164 -13.17 2.01 9.29
N SER A 165 -13.12 2.27 10.60
CA SER A 165 -14.33 2.48 11.40
C SER A 165 -15.23 3.59 10.83
N ASN A 166 -14.63 4.62 10.23
CA ASN A 166 -15.38 5.70 9.58
C ASN A 166 -16.08 5.22 8.31
N THR A 167 -15.45 4.33 7.53
CA THR A 167 -16.08 3.72 6.35
C THR A 167 -17.23 2.83 6.75
N ILE A 168 -17.08 2.01 7.78
CA ILE A 168 -18.18 1.20 8.36
C ILE A 168 -19.35 2.08 8.80
N LYS A 169 -19.07 3.22 9.50
CA LYS A 169 -20.12 4.17 9.88
C LYS A 169 -20.86 4.74 8.66
N LYS A 170 -20.14 5.11 7.59
CA LYS A 170 -20.75 5.56 6.33
C LYS A 170 -21.59 4.46 5.67
N TRP A 171 -21.12 3.23 5.64
CA TRP A 171 -21.87 2.11 5.09
C TRP A 171 -23.16 1.81 5.88
N ARG A 172 -23.15 2.01 7.20
CA ARG A 172 -24.38 1.95 8.01
C ARG A 172 -25.39 3.04 7.66
N GLN A 173 -24.94 4.22 7.21
CA GLN A 173 -25.82 5.28 6.73
C GLN A 173 -26.41 4.97 5.34
N TRP A 174 -25.65 4.25 4.50
CA TRP A 174 -26.03 3.89 3.13
C TRP A 174 -25.98 2.37 2.89
N PRO A 175 -26.67 1.56 3.70
CA PRO A 175 -26.46 0.11 3.74
C PRO A 175 -26.77 -0.58 2.40
N ARG A 176 -27.77 -0.08 1.66
CA ARG A 176 -28.10 -0.65 0.34
C ARG A 176 -26.99 -0.45 -0.69
N ALA A 177 -26.34 0.71 -0.69
CA ALA A 177 -25.22 0.95 -1.62
C ALA A 177 -24.00 0.09 -1.29
N ALA A 178 -23.67 -0.03 0.01
CA ALA A 178 -22.59 -0.90 0.46
C ALA A 178 -22.87 -2.37 0.10
N LEU A 179 -24.09 -2.86 0.36
CA LEU A 179 -24.49 -4.22 0.04
C LEU A 179 -24.51 -4.52 -1.47
N ASP A 180 -24.97 -3.56 -2.28
CA ASP A 180 -24.95 -3.72 -3.72
C ASP A 180 -23.51 -3.87 -4.25
N LEU A 181 -22.53 -3.13 -3.71
CA LEU A 181 -21.13 -3.21 -4.10
C LEU A 181 -20.41 -4.44 -3.53
N LEU A 182 -20.53 -4.67 -2.21
CA LEU A 182 -19.92 -5.84 -1.57
C LEU A 182 -20.52 -7.16 -2.07
N GLY A 183 -21.81 -7.14 -2.43
CA GLY A 183 -22.50 -8.28 -3.02
C GLY A 183 -21.98 -8.69 -4.40
N LEU A 184 -21.21 -7.82 -5.09
CA LEU A 184 -20.58 -8.15 -6.38
C LEU A 184 -19.44 -9.17 -6.23
N PHE A 185 -18.79 -9.19 -5.08
CA PHE A 185 -17.74 -10.17 -4.80
C PHE A 185 -18.31 -11.56 -4.57
N ASP A 186 -17.65 -12.55 -5.13
CA ASP A 186 -17.97 -13.96 -4.92
C ASP A 186 -17.32 -14.45 -3.63
N CYS A 187 -16.19 -13.81 -3.21
CA CYS A 187 -15.49 -14.08 -1.95
C CYS A 187 -14.85 -12.81 -1.40
N ILE A 188 -14.82 -12.66 -0.07
CA ILE A 188 -14.25 -11.53 0.67
C ILE A 188 -13.32 -12.07 1.76
N CYS A 189 -12.01 -11.94 1.55
CA CYS A 189 -10.99 -12.34 2.51
C CYS A 189 -10.72 -11.18 3.47
N VAL A 190 -11.17 -11.33 4.71
CA VAL A 190 -11.02 -10.34 5.78
C VAL A 190 -9.80 -10.63 6.65
N GLN A 191 -9.21 -9.59 7.25
CA GLN A 191 -8.01 -9.75 8.07
C GLN A 191 -8.29 -10.36 9.43
N ASP A 192 -9.47 -10.12 10.01
CA ASP A 192 -9.80 -10.53 11.38
C ASP A 192 -11.32 -10.74 11.58
N GLU A 193 -11.66 -11.32 12.73
CA GLU A 193 -13.06 -11.57 13.14
C GLU A 193 -13.82 -10.27 13.41
N ALA A 194 -13.14 -9.21 13.84
CA ALA A 194 -13.80 -7.93 14.12
C ALA A 194 -14.39 -7.34 12.83
N LEU A 195 -13.62 -7.37 11.73
CA LEU A 195 -14.11 -6.93 10.43
C LEU A 195 -15.19 -7.87 9.89
N ALA A 196 -15.01 -9.20 10.02
CA ALA A 196 -16.04 -10.17 9.62
C ALA A 196 -17.37 -9.90 10.33
N SER A 197 -17.34 -9.69 11.64
CA SER A 197 -18.51 -9.34 12.43
C SER A 197 -19.15 -8.00 12.02
N ALA A 198 -18.33 -6.98 11.74
CA ALA A 198 -18.83 -5.69 11.28
C ALA A 198 -19.52 -5.77 9.90
N LEU A 199 -19.01 -6.61 8.99
CA LEU A 199 -19.63 -6.84 7.68
C LEU A 199 -20.93 -7.67 7.80
N LYS A 200 -20.99 -8.65 8.69
CA LYS A 200 -22.23 -9.39 9.02
C LYS A 200 -23.31 -8.44 9.55
N GLN A 201 -22.94 -7.47 10.40
CA GLN A 201 -23.89 -6.47 10.95
C GLN A 201 -24.54 -5.58 9.89
N ILE A 202 -23.88 -5.38 8.74
CA ILE A 202 -24.47 -4.66 7.59
C ILE A 202 -25.08 -5.62 6.56
N ASN A 203 -25.31 -6.87 6.94
CA ASN A 203 -25.96 -7.92 6.15
C ASN A 203 -25.16 -8.41 4.91
N VAL A 204 -23.83 -8.36 4.95
CA VAL A 204 -23.01 -9.11 3.98
C VAL A 204 -23.17 -10.60 4.24
N ASP A 205 -23.37 -11.40 3.18
CA ASP A 205 -23.56 -12.84 3.28
C ASP A 205 -22.35 -13.50 3.97
N PRO A 206 -22.57 -14.16 5.14
CA PRO A 206 -21.48 -14.81 5.86
C PRO A 206 -20.74 -15.89 5.06
N LYS A 207 -21.40 -16.52 4.09
CA LYS A 207 -20.80 -17.55 3.23
C LYS A 207 -19.71 -17.00 2.31
N LYS A 208 -19.72 -15.71 2.05
CA LYS A 208 -18.69 -15.02 1.25
C LYS A 208 -17.49 -14.58 2.06
N LEU A 209 -17.58 -14.57 3.40
CA LEU A 209 -16.55 -14.06 4.30
C LEU A 209 -15.58 -15.18 4.69
N ILE A 210 -14.29 -14.94 4.43
CA ILE A 210 -13.21 -15.86 4.81
C ILE A 210 -12.19 -15.07 5.62
N ILE A 211 -11.84 -15.54 6.82
CA ILE A 211 -10.80 -14.93 7.64
C ILE A 211 -9.48 -15.51 7.21
N THR A 212 -8.62 -14.67 6.63
CA THR A 212 -7.32 -15.08 6.06
C THR A 212 -6.11 -14.46 6.76
N GLY A 213 -6.31 -13.53 7.68
CA GLY A 213 -5.22 -12.72 8.19
C GLY A 213 -4.81 -11.59 7.22
N SER A 214 -3.72 -10.92 7.53
CA SER A 214 -3.18 -9.83 6.71
C SER A 214 -2.12 -10.36 5.76
N LEU A 215 -2.21 -10.03 4.47
CA LEU A 215 -1.16 -10.33 3.48
C LEU A 215 0.19 -9.69 3.83
N LYS A 216 0.19 -8.66 4.68
CA LYS A 216 1.43 -8.03 5.16
C LYS A 216 2.21 -8.92 6.13
N ALA A 217 1.55 -9.90 6.76
CA ALA A 217 2.21 -10.86 7.63
C ALA A 217 3.15 -11.81 6.86
N ASP A 218 2.82 -12.09 5.60
CA ASP A 218 3.62 -12.93 4.71
C ASP A 218 4.65 -12.13 3.88
N ALA A 219 4.78 -10.83 4.16
CA ALA A 219 5.76 -10.00 3.48
C ALA A 219 7.18 -10.58 3.69
N PRO A 220 8.02 -10.66 2.64
CA PRO A 220 9.38 -11.15 2.79
C PRO A 220 10.14 -10.29 3.79
N LYS A 221 11.02 -10.94 4.57
CA LYS A 221 11.88 -10.22 5.52
C LYS A 221 12.63 -9.12 4.77
N LEU A 222 12.66 -7.93 5.38
CA LEU A 222 13.35 -6.79 4.80
C LEU A 222 14.80 -7.14 4.47
N ALA A 223 15.21 -6.82 3.23
CA ALA A 223 16.57 -7.05 2.76
C ALA A 223 17.58 -6.21 3.57
N TYR A 224 18.79 -6.71 3.69
CA TYR A 224 19.92 -6.02 4.29
C TYR A 224 21.25 -6.54 3.70
N LYS A 225 22.30 -5.75 3.82
CA LYS A 225 23.67 -6.17 3.46
C LYS A 225 24.35 -6.74 4.69
N LYS A 226 24.79 -7.99 4.60
CA LYS A 226 25.43 -8.70 5.72
C LYS A 226 26.71 -8.02 6.20
N ASP A 227 27.54 -7.56 5.26
CA ASP A 227 28.81 -6.89 5.58
C ASP A 227 28.56 -5.59 6.33
N THR A 228 27.59 -4.78 5.87
CA THR A 228 27.21 -3.54 6.56
C THR A 228 26.66 -3.80 7.97
N LEU A 229 25.92 -4.90 8.18
CA LEU A 229 25.47 -5.28 9.53
C LEU A 229 26.65 -5.65 10.42
N ALA A 230 27.61 -6.42 9.91
CA ALA A 230 28.82 -6.79 10.65
C ALA A 230 29.63 -5.56 11.06
N ASP A 231 29.86 -4.63 10.12
CA ASP A 231 30.56 -3.37 10.38
C ASP A 231 29.88 -2.52 11.48
N LEU A 232 28.56 -2.35 11.38
CA LEU A 232 27.81 -1.58 12.38
C LEU A 232 27.78 -2.28 13.75
N THR A 233 27.70 -3.61 13.77
CA THR A 233 27.79 -4.37 15.02
C THR A 233 29.14 -4.19 15.69
N GLN A 234 30.21 -4.18 14.91
CA GLN A 234 31.57 -3.91 15.41
C GLN A 234 31.70 -2.46 15.94
N LEU A 235 31.13 -1.47 15.24
CA LEU A 235 31.13 -0.07 15.68
C LEU A 235 30.34 0.15 16.97
N LEU A 236 29.31 -0.66 17.24
CA LEU A 236 28.59 -0.62 18.54
C LEU A 236 29.46 -1.13 19.69
N ALA A 237 30.44 -1.98 19.45
CA ALA A 237 31.37 -2.48 20.45
C ALA A 237 30.70 -2.98 21.75
N GLY A 238 29.56 -3.69 21.63
CA GLY A 238 28.78 -4.19 22.76
C GLY A 238 27.81 -3.19 23.38
N ARG A 239 27.72 -1.96 22.88
CA ARG A 239 26.73 -0.98 23.35
C ARG A 239 25.33 -1.45 23.00
N SER A 240 24.37 -1.27 23.89
CA SER A 240 22.97 -1.45 23.61
C SER A 240 22.47 -0.39 22.61
N ALA A 241 21.68 -0.80 21.64
CA ALA A 241 21.04 0.11 20.71
C ALA A 241 19.54 -0.18 20.62
N TRP A 242 18.72 0.84 20.42
CA TRP A 242 17.31 0.69 20.15
C TRP A 242 16.90 1.58 18.98
N LEU A 243 15.85 1.18 18.28
CA LEU A 243 15.39 1.79 17.05
C LEU A 243 14.06 2.52 17.27
N ALA A 244 13.96 3.77 16.84
CA ALA A 244 12.70 4.45 16.61
C ALA A 244 12.45 4.51 15.09
N SER A 245 11.53 3.68 14.61
CA SER A 245 11.30 3.43 13.20
C SER A 245 10.03 4.11 12.69
N ALA A 246 10.08 4.63 11.47
CA ALA A 246 8.96 5.27 10.78
C ALA A 246 8.37 6.47 11.56
N THR A 247 9.19 7.21 12.29
CA THR A 247 8.77 8.28 13.21
C THR A 247 8.14 9.47 12.48
N HIS A 248 7.11 10.06 13.09
CA HIS A 248 6.50 11.31 12.67
C HIS A 248 7.02 12.50 13.48
N GLN A 249 6.81 13.71 12.95
CA GLN A 249 7.36 14.94 13.56
C GLN A 249 6.91 15.14 15.02
N ASN A 250 5.70 14.74 15.36
CA ASN A 250 5.15 14.90 16.72
C ASN A 250 5.64 13.84 17.72
N GLU A 251 6.34 12.82 17.25
CA GLU A 251 6.87 11.72 18.08
C GLU A 251 8.32 11.95 18.51
N ASP A 252 9.05 12.79 17.75
CA ASP A 252 10.49 13.00 17.96
C ASP A 252 10.82 13.44 19.40
N GLU A 253 10.03 14.33 19.99
CA GLU A 253 10.26 14.85 21.34
C GLU A 253 10.03 13.78 22.42
N VAL A 254 8.99 12.95 22.24
CA VAL A 254 8.69 11.83 23.16
C VAL A 254 9.79 10.78 23.10
N ILE A 255 10.25 10.44 21.90
CA ILE A 255 11.32 9.45 21.67
C ILE A 255 12.64 9.92 22.32
N VAL A 256 13.00 11.18 22.10
CA VAL A 256 14.22 11.77 22.65
C VAL A 256 14.15 11.90 24.17
N SER A 257 13.00 12.29 24.72
CA SER A 257 12.78 12.31 26.18
C SER A 257 12.90 10.92 26.80
N ALA A 258 12.34 9.90 26.15
CA ALA A 258 12.50 8.51 26.62
C ALA A 258 13.97 8.08 26.58
N HIS A 259 14.72 8.45 25.54
CA HIS A 259 16.15 8.16 25.43
C HIS A 259 16.96 8.84 26.54
N GLN A 260 16.64 10.09 26.85
CA GLN A 260 17.25 10.81 27.96
C GLN A 260 17.02 10.11 29.31
N GLN A 261 15.80 9.66 29.59
CA GLN A 261 15.48 8.90 30.80
C GLN A 261 16.27 7.59 30.90
N ILE A 262 16.47 6.88 29.76
CA ILE A 262 17.30 5.68 29.71
C ILE A 262 18.77 6.00 30.02
N LEU A 263 19.29 7.13 29.54
CA LEU A 263 20.65 7.57 29.86
C LEU A 263 20.80 7.94 31.33
N GLU A 264 19.80 8.60 31.90
CA GLU A 264 19.78 9.03 33.30
C GLU A 264 19.61 7.87 34.30
N SER A 265 18.94 6.77 33.92
CA SER A 265 18.76 5.59 34.77
C SER A 265 20.09 4.91 35.12
N GLY A 266 21.08 5.03 34.23
CA GLY A 266 22.38 4.41 34.41
C GLY A 266 22.41 2.89 34.25
N ASP A 267 21.28 2.24 33.94
CA ASP A 267 21.15 0.79 33.82
C ASP A 267 21.91 0.23 32.61
N LEU A 268 22.13 1.06 31.59
CA LEU A 268 22.81 0.69 30.36
C LEU A 268 24.05 1.56 30.10
N ILE A 269 25.10 0.92 29.61
CA ILE A 269 26.36 1.62 29.26
C ILE A 269 26.15 2.36 27.92
N ARG A 270 25.89 3.68 28.01
CA ARG A 270 25.76 4.60 26.90
C ARG A 270 24.92 4.03 25.74
N PRO A 271 23.64 3.73 25.94
CA PRO A 271 22.78 3.19 24.88
C PRO A 271 22.73 4.16 23.69
N LEU A 272 22.59 3.61 22.49
CA LEU A 272 22.44 4.36 21.25
C LEU A 272 20.98 4.38 20.83
N LEU A 273 20.45 5.58 20.52
CA LEU A 273 19.18 5.71 19.83
C LEU A 273 19.41 5.82 18.32
N ILE A 274 18.79 4.94 17.54
CA ILE A 274 18.73 5.06 16.07
C ILE A 274 17.34 5.57 15.69
N ILE A 275 17.27 6.70 14.97
CA ILE A 275 15.99 7.25 14.49
C ILE A 275 15.93 7.10 12.98
N ALA A 276 14.93 6.36 12.49
CA ALA A 276 14.62 6.23 11.07
C ALA A 276 13.27 6.91 10.77
N PRO A 277 13.26 8.17 10.33
CA PRO A 277 12.02 8.92 10.12
C PRO A 277 11.18 8.36 8.96
N ARG A 278 9.85 8.43 9.07
CA ARG A 278 8.89 8.00 8.04
C ARG A 278 9.13 8.70 6.70
N HIS A 279 9.51 9.96 6.76
CA HIS A 279 9.78 10.80 5.60
C HIS A 279 11.27 11.17 5.59
N PRO A 280 12.10 10.56 4.69
CA PRO A 280 13.54 10.79 4.64
C PRO A 280 13.94 12.26 4.53
N GLU A 281 13.14 13.07 3.83
CA GLU A 281 13.35 14.51 3.66
C GLU A 281 13.36 15.31 4.98
N ARG A 282 12.82 14.74 6.07
CA ARG A 282 12.90 15.34 7.41
C ARG A 282 14.25 15.11 8.09
N GLY A 283 14.99 14.07 7.68
CA GLY A 283 16.15 13.57 8.42
C GLY A 283 17.20 14.63 8.70
N ALA A 284 17.58 15.40 7.69
CA ALA A 284 18.56 16.47 7.85
C ALA A 284 18.10 17.57 8.83
N LYS A 285 16.81 17.95 8.76
CA LYS A 285 16.22 18.94 9.67
C LYS A 285 16.18 18.42 11.11
N LEU A 286 15.81 17.15 11.28
CA LEU A 286 15.79 16.47 12.58
C LEU A 286 17.19 16.42 13.20
N ALA A 287 18.19 15.97 12.45
CA ALA A 287 19.56 15.90 12.91
C ALA A 287 20.10 17.27 13.37
N ARG A 288 19.80 18.34 12.63
CA ARG A 288 20.16 19.71 13.01
C ARG A 288 19.48 20.11 14.32
N LYS A 289 18.14 19.94 14.42
CA LYS A 289 17.39 20.26 15.65
C LYS A 289 17.98 19.56 16.87
N LEU A 290 18.34 18.28 16.74
CA LEU A 290 18.90 17.51 17.85
C LEU A 290 20.30 17.99 18.24
N ARG A 291 21.16 18.35 17.29
CA ARG A 291 22.46 18.98 17.54
C ARG A 291 22.32 20.33 18.26
N ASP A 292 21.37 21.17 17.85
CA ASP A 292 21.07 22.45 18.49
C ASP A 292 20.57 22.28 19.94
N GLN A 293 19.99 21.13 20.28
CA GLN A 293 19.58 20.74 21.62
C GLN A 293 20.74 20.14 22.47
N GLY A 294 21.94 20.03 21.90
CA GLY A 294 23.14 19.55 22.60
C GLY A 294 23.41 18.05 22.46
N TRP A 295 22.60 17.29 21.69
CA TRP A 295 22.84 15.87 21.47
C TRP A 295 24.03 15.60 20.55
N ARG A 296 24.81 14.57 20.85
CA ARG A 296 25.87 14.06 19.96
C ARG A 296 25.28 13.21 18.86
N VAL A 297 24.96 13.86 17.74
CA VAL A 297 24.25 13.27 16.61
C VAL A 297 25.18 12.96 15.45
N ARG A 298 25.07 11.75 14.90
CA ARG A 298 25.68 11.33 13.63
C ARG A 298 24.59 10.97 12.63
N VAL A 299 24.91 11.05 11.35
CA VAL A 299 23.95 10.92 10.26
C VAL A 299 24.42 9.89 9.25
N ARG A 300 23.59 8.87 9.02
CA ARG A 300 23.88 7.75 8.11
C ARG A 300 24.04 8.20 6.64
N SER A 301 23.14 9.04 6.16
CA SER A 301 23.15 9.53 4.78
C SER A 301 24.35 10.42 4.43
N ASP A 302 24.97 11.01 5.44
CA ASP A 302 26.14 11.85 5.26
C ASP A 302 27.45 11.02 5.32
N GLY A 303 27.34 9.69 5.44
CA GLY A 303 28.47 8.78 5.56
C GLY A 303 29.16 8.80 6.91
N GLU A 304 28.53 9.40 7.93
CA GLU A 304 29.10 9.47 9.26
C GLU A 304 29.05 8.12 10.00
N ASN A 305 30.13 7.69 10.59
CA ASN A 305 30.20 6.49 11.42
C ASN A 305 29.68 6.73 12.83
N ILE A 306 29.14 5.67 13.45
CA ILE A 306 28.83 5.66 14.88
C ILE A 306 30.14 5.70 15.66
N LEU A 307 30.31 6.69 16.54
CA LEU A 307 31.44 6.81 17.44
C LEU A 307 31.05 6.40 18.87
N SER A 308 32.05 6.19 19.73
CA SER A 308 31.84 5.78 21.13
C SER A 308 30.99 6.78 21.93
N ASP A 309 31.03 8.05 21.57
CA ASP A 309 30.30 9.14 22.21
C ASP A 309 28.96 9.47 21.53
N THR A 310 28.64 8.88 20.38
CA THR A 310 27.37 9.13 19.65
C THR A 310 26.19 8.71 20.53
N GLU A 311 25.22 9.60 20.72
CA GLU A 311 24.00 9.34 21.50
C GLU A 311 22.81 9.04 20.60
N ILE A 312 22.72 9.75 19.47
CA ILE A 312 21.63 9.57 18.49
C ILE A 312 22.23 9.38 17.10
N TYR A 313 21.75 8.37 16.38
CA TYR A 313 22.11 8.12 14.98
C TYR A 313 20.88 8.27 14.10
N VAL A 314 20.87 9.30 13.23
CA VAL A 314 19.74 9.57 12.34
C VAL A 314 19.96 8.83 11.02
N ALA A 315 19.09 7.86 10.73
CA ALA A 315 19.19 6.95 9.60
C ALA A 315 18.02 7.16 8.64
N TYR A 316 18.16 8.09 7.66
CA TYR A 316 17.09 8.39 6.72
C TYR A 316 17.37 7.92 5.28
N THR A 317 18.27 6.97 5.13
CA THR A 317 18.51 6.25 3.87
C THR A 317 17.38 5.30 3.54
N LEU A 318 16.92 5.32 2.28
CA LEU A 318 15.88 4.39 1.82
C LEU A 318 16.43 2.96 1.69
N GLY A 319 15.61 1.98 2.09
CA GLY A 319 15.91 0.55 1.90
C GLY A 319 16.75 -0.09 3.01
N GLU A 320 17.16 0.65 4.04
CA GLU A 320 18.00 0.12 5.12
C GLU A 320 17.24 -0.31 6.40
N LEU A 321 15.90 -0.23 6.45
CA LEU A 321 15.15 -0.64 7.64
C LEU A 321 15.43 -2.08 8.07
N GLY A 322 15.64 -2.99 7.10
CA GLY A 322 16.00 -4.38 7.39
C GLY A 322 17.32 -4.52 8.15
N LEU A 323 18.25 -3.59 7.97
CA LEU A 323 19.52 -3.50 8.69
C LEU A 323 19.28 -3.08 10.15
N TRP A 324 18.51 -2.00 10.34
CA TRP A 324 18.24 -1.42 11.67
C TRP A 324 17.44 -2.37 12.56
N TYR A 325 16.43 -3.08 12.03
CA TYR A 325 15.68 -4.11 12.76
C TYR A 325 16.51 -5.33 13.17
N ARG A 326 17.68 -5.56 12.55
CA ARG A 326 18.60 -6.64 12.96
C ARG A 326 19.68 -6.17 13.92
N LEU A 327 20.05 -4.91 13.80
CA LEU A 327 21.05 -4.30 14.67
C LEU A 327 20.49 -4.01 16.06
N CYS A 328 19.22 -3.63 16.16
CA CYS A 328 18.57 -3.22 17.41
C CYS A 328 17.64 -4.32 17.93
N PRO A 329 17.82 -4.80 19.16
CA PRO A 329 16.95 -5.79 19.78
C PRO A 329 15.56 -5.25 20.13
N ILE A 330 15.42 -3.92 20.26
CA ILE A 330 14.16 -3.23 20.60
C ILE A 330 13.87 -2.20 19.54
N ALA A 331 12.61 -2.16 19.06
CA ALA A 331 12.13 -1.16 18.14
C ALA A 331 10.79 -0.56 18.59
N PHE A 332 10.73 0.76 18.58
CA PHE A 332 9.49 1.54 18.62
C PHE A 332 9.06 1.83 17.17
N ILE A 333 7.76 1.62 16.87
CA ILE A 333 7.20 1.76 15.50
C ILE A 333 5.93 2.62 15.56
#